data_9b3d3a51c1644a411f4684662f3cab0a
#
_entry.id   9b3d3a51c1644a411f4684662f3cab0a
#
_cell.length_a   1.000
_cell.length_b   1.000
_cell.length_c   1.000
_cell.angle_alpha   90.00
_cell.angle_beta   90.00
_cell.angle_gamma   90.00
#
_symmetry.space_group_name_H-M   'P 1'
#
loop_
_entity.id
_entity.type
_entity.pdbx_description
1 polymer ?
#
loop_
_entity_poly.entity_id
_entity_poly.type
_entity_poly.pdbx_seq_one_letter_code
_entity_poly.pdbx_strand_id
1 'polypeptide(L)'
;MLPWEMSTKGFKVDADDPRAPPADVWEAMTEAERAKVIASLPSEIPRAHPPEGDRHFLPKIKAREALGEYFRRIGRGVYLGSELPVYYPGERVFAPDLIAVLDVDPHPRERWAVSQEKRGVDLALEITLHGDPKKDLERNVVLFARLGIPEYFVLDARTSRLIGYRLAPGDSTYTPIVPQGGRWTSKVLGLDLSLEAGRVRFFHGSAALPEASELIVRLEGMMDDLTTRVETTDRAREEADRAREEADRAREEADRAREEAEARAERLAQRLRELGVDPDDT
;
A
#
# COMPACT_ATOMS: atom_id res chain seq x y z
N MET A 1 -7.46 60.54 3.33
CA MET A 1 -6.56 59.45 2.94
C MET A 1 -7.16 58.16 3.48
N LEU A 2 -7.65 57.32 2.60
CA LEU A 2 -8.27 56.05 2.98
C LEU A 2 -7.17 54.99 3.20
N PRO A 3 -7.25 54.10 4.22
CA PRO A 3 -6.16 53.21 4.65
C PRO A 3 -5.89 52.01 3.75
N TRP A 4 -6.40 51.92 2.52
CA TRP A 4 -6.34 50.75 1.65
C TRP A 4 -5.45 50.86 0.42
N GLU A 5 -4.67 51.97 0.30
CA GLU A 5 -3.58 52.03 -0.69
C GLU A 5 -2.29 51.36 -0.15
N MET A 6 -2.40 50.15 0.36
CA MET A 6 -1.21 49.30 0.52
C MET A 6 -0.84 48.73 -0.84
N SER A 7 0.27 49.24 -1.33
CA SER A 7 0.97 48.87 -2.56
C SER A 7 0.86 47.39 -2.87
N THR A 8 0.20 47.04 -3.97
CA THR A 8 0.26 45.72 -4.63
C THR A 8 1.66 45.48 -5.26
N LYS A 9 2.74 45.65 -4.49
CA LYS A 9 4.02 45.05 -4.85
C LYS A 9 3.86 43.57 -4.60
N GLY A 10 3.79 42.81 -5.70
CA GLY A 10 3.54 41.36 -5.65
C GLY A 10 4.41 40.67 -4.60
N PHE A 11 3.81 39.80 -3.82
CA PHE A 11 4.51 38.97 -2.82
C PHE A 11 5.67 38.24 -3.50
N LYS A 12 6.86 38.32 -2.92
CA LYS A 12 8.05 37.61 -3.39
C LYS A 12 8.44 36.57 -2.34
N VAL A 13 8.67 35.36 -2.79
CA VAL A 13 9.21 34.30 -1.95
C VAL A 13 10.69 34.59 -1.69
N ASP A 14 11.07 34.59 -0.42
CA ASP A 14 12.47 34.68 -0.01
C ASP A 14 13.10 33.27 -0.16
N ALA A 15 14.20 33.19 -0.89
CA ALA A 15 14.90 31.91 -1.11
C ALA A 15 15.59 31.38 0.15
N ASP A 16 16.02 32.27 1.07
CA ASP A 16 16.71 31.90 2.29
C ASP A 16 15.75 31.55 3.44
N ASP A 17 14.51 32.06 3.38
CA ASP A 17 13.45 31.78 4.35
C ASP A 17 12.09 31.60 3.63
N PRO A 18 11.92 30.55 2.84
CA PRO A 18 10.75 30.39 1.99
C PRO A 18 9.47 30.19 2.80
N ARG A 19 8.51 31.07 2.54
CA ARG A 19 7.18 31.07 3.18
C ARG A 19 6.08 31.25 2.15
N ALA A 20 4.93 30.60 2.39
CA ALA A 20 3.72 30.96 1.68
C ALA A 20 3.20 32.33 2.15
N PRO A 21 2.47 33.09 1.31
CA PRO A 21 1.83 34.31 1.75
C PRO A 21 0.91 34.11 2.95
N PRO A 22 0.76 35.11 3.83
CA PRO A 22 -0.32 35.11 4.80
C PRO A 22 -1.68 34.98 4.12
N ALA A 23 -2.69 34.49 4.85
CA ALA A 23 -3.99 34.17 4.26
C ALA A 23 -4.67 35.38 3.61
N ASP A 24 -4.63 36.54 4.28
CA ASP A 24 -5.19 37.81 3.80
C ASP A 24 -4.50 38.28 2.50
N VAL A 25 -3.18 38.16 2.42
CA VAL A 25 -2.41 38.47 1.20
C VAL A 25 -2.76 37.49 0.08
N TRP A 26 -2.86 36.22 0.37
CA TRP A 26 -3.25 35.19 -0.61
C TRP A 26 -4.66 35.42 -1.17
N GLU A 27 -5.61 35.75 -0.33
CA GLU A 27 -6.99 36.01 -0.73
C GLU A 27 -7.12 37.21 -1.64
N ALA A 28 -6.29 38.27 -1.41
CA ALA A 28 -6.25 39.46 -2.24
C ALA A 28 -5.59 39.30 -3.61
N MET A 29 -4.85 38.20 -3.85
CA MET A 29 -4.17 37.92 -5.11
C MET A 29 -5.12 37.45 -6.20
N THR A 30 -4.81 37.84 -7.43
CA THR A 30 -5.40 37.22 -8.63
C THR A 30 -4.93 35.79 -8.83
N GLU A 31 -5.64 35.02 -9.62
CA GLU A 31 -5.25 33.63 -9.94
C GLU A 31 -3.85 33.55 -10.58
N ALA A 32 -3.51 34.49 -11.49
CA ALA A 32 -2.20 34.57 -12.11
C ALA A 32 -1.07 34.86 -11.11
N GLU A 33 -1.31 35.71 -10.12
CA GLU A 33 -0.35 36.00 -9.05
C GLU A 33 -0.18 34.78 -8.13
N ARG A 34 -1.26 34.10 -7.76
CA ARG A 34 -1.22 32.83 -6.98
C ARG A 34 -0.40 31.77 -7.70
N ALA A 35 -0.63 31.57 -9.00
CA ALA A 35 0.13 30.63 -9.80
C ALA A 35 1.63 30.92 -9.81
N LYS A 36 2.02 32.22 -9.95
CA LYS A 36 3.42 32.65 -9.89
C LYS A 36 4.05 32.38 -8.52
N VAL A 37 3.33 32.69 -7.44
CA VAL A 37 3.81 32.41 -6.08
C VAL A 37 4.03 30.92 -5.88
N ILE A 38 3.07 30.08 -6.23
CA ILE A 38 3.21 28.64 -6.10
C ILE A 38 4.40 28.11 -6.91
N ALA A 39 4.59 28.58 -8.13
CA ALA A 39 5.74 28.18 -8.95
C ALA A 39 7.10 28.63 -8.36
N SER A 40 7.11 29.70 -7.56
CA SER A 40 8.32 30.24 -6.92
C SER A 40 8.65 29.60 -5.57
N LEU A 41 7.70 28.87 -4.95
CA LEU A 41 7.97 28.15 -3.71
C LEU A 41 8.90 26.97 -3.99
N PRO A 42 10.02 26.81 -3.27
CA PRO A 42 10.92 25.66 -3.46
C PRO A 42 10.20 24.32 -3.33
N SER A 43 10.56 23.40 -4.21
CA SER A 43 10.19 21.96 -4.13
C SER A 43 11.21 21.15 -3.34
N GLU A 44 12.37 21.74 -3.05
CA GLU A 44 13.44 21.15 -2.26
C GLU A 44 13.84 22.08 -1.12
N ILE A 45 14.07 21.52 0.06
CA ILE A 45 14.59 22.25 1.20
C ILE A 45 16.08 21.94 1.31
N PRO A 46 16.97 22.96 1.33
CA PRO A 46 18.38 22.74 1.56
C PRO A 46 18.59 21.99 2.88
N ARG A 47 19.13 20.78 2.82
CA ARG A 47 19.40 19.97 4.00
C ARG A 47 20.85 20.08 4.39
N ALA A 48 21.09 20.46 5.65
CA ALA A 48 22.40 20.41 6.26
C ALA A 48 22.74 19.01 6.83
N HIS A 49 22.05 17.94 6.41
CA HIS A 49 22.17 16.62 7.02
C HIS A 49 22.80 15.60 6.06
N PRO A 50 23.60 14.64 6.60
CA PRO A 50 24.16 13.57 5.80
C PRO A 50 23.07 12.72 5.15
N PRO A 51 23.43 11.94 4.09
CA PRO A 51 22.49 11.03 3.44
C PRO A 51 21.79 10.12 4.44
N GLU A 52 20.53 9.82 4.19
CA GLU A 52 19.73 8.94 5.04
C GLU A 52 20.25 7.50 4.99
N GLY A 53 20.49 6.91 6.17
CA GLY A 53 20.75 5.49 6.27
C GLY A 53 19.46 4.66 6.34
N ASP A 54 19.61 3.35 6.16
CA ASP A 54 18.49 2.39 6.15
C ASP A 54 17.56 2.49 7.37
N ARG A 55 18.12 2.78 8.55
CA ARG A 55 17.38 2.89 9.80
C ARG A 55 16.38 4.07 9.83
N HIS A 56 16.58 5.07 8.99
CA HIS A 56 15.67 6.19 8.81
C HIS A 56 14.78 5.97 7.58
N PHE A 57 15.37 5.59 6.45
CA PHE A 57 14.70 5.44 5.18
C PHE A 57 13.66 4.30 5.16
N LEU A 58 14.05 3.08 5.60
CA LEU A 58 13.17 1.91 5.50
C LEU A 58 11.87 2.03 6.31
N PRO A 59 11.86 2.51 7.58
CA PRO A 59 10.62 2.69 8.31
C PRO A 59 9.65 3.67 7.62
N LYS A 60 10.17 4.74 7.02
CA LYS A 60 9.40 5.74 6.28
C LYS A 60 8.72 5.15 5.05
N ILE A 61 9.49 4.46 4.20
CA ILE A 61 8.96 3.84 2.98
C ILE A 61 7.93 2.77 3.30
N LYS A 62 8.21 1.89 4.26
CA LYS A 62 7.27 0.84 4.67
C LYS A 62 5.95 1.41 5.22
N ALA A 63 6.02 2.47 6.02
CA ALA A 63 4.83 3.15 6.51
C ALA A 63 3.99 3.72 5.35
N ARG A 64 4.64 4.39 4.40
CA ARG A 64 3.98 4.97 3.22
C ARG A 64 3.33 3.90 2.35
N GLU A 65 4.03 2.81 2.07
CA GLU A 65 3.53 1.70 1.24
C GLU A 65 2.33 0.99 1.91
N ALA A 66 2.44 0.65 3.19
CA ALA A 66 1.37 -0.03 3.92
C ALA A 66 0.09 0.82 3.98
N LEU A 67 0.22 2.12 4.26
CA LEU A 67 -0.92 3.05 4.27
C LEU A 67 -1.50 3.23 2.86
N GLY A 68 -0.66 3.43 1.85
CA GLY A 68 -1.10 3.59 0.46
C GLY A 68 -1.90 2.39 -0.04
N GLU A 69 -1.40 1.19 0.20
CA GLU A 69 -2.11 -0.04 -0.17
C GLU A 69 -3.42 -0.23 0.61
N TYR A 70 -3.43 0.06 1.90
CA TYR A 70 -4.64 -0.03 2.70
C TYR A 70 -5.73 0.92 2.20
N PHE A 71 -5.42 2.21 2.01
CA PHE A 71 -6.39 3.19 1.56
C PHE A 71 -6.88 2.92 0.13
N ARG A 72 -5.99 2.46 -0.75
CA ARG A 72 -6.37 1.99 -2.09
C ARG A 72 -7.38 0.84 -2.04
N ARG A 73 -7.17 -0.14 -1.15
CA ARG A 73 -8.05 -1.30 -0.99
C ARG A 73 -9.44 -0.94 -0.49
N ILE A 74 -9.53 0.00 0.44
CA ILE A 74 -10.83 0.45 0.96
C ILE A 74 -11.49 1.53 0.08
N GLY A 75 -10.86 1.92 -1.03
CA GLY A 75 -11.39 2.90 -1.96
C GLY A 75 -11.48 4.33 -1.40
N ARG A 76 -10.66 4.66 -0.40
CA ARG A 76 -10.60 5.98 0.20
C ARG A 76 -9.38 6.75 -0.29
N GLY A 77 -9.58 7.97 -0.80
CA GLY A 77 -8.48 8.82 -1.24
C GLY A 77 -7.56 9.21 -0.09
N VAL A 78 -6.25 9.09 -0.31
CA VAL A 78 -5.22 9.57 0.62
C VAL A 78 -4.03 10.06 -0.17
N TYR A 79 -3.52 11.23 0.19
CA TYR A 79 -2.21 11.68 -0.26
C TYR A 79 -1.17 11.39 0.82
N LEU A 80 -0.09 10.72 0.44
CA LEU A 80 1.03 10.36 1.31
C LEU A 80 2.32 10.99 0.76
N GLY A 81 2.78 12.07 1.40
CA GLY A 81 4.02 12.76 1.05
C GLY A 81 5.16 12.33 1.98
N SER A 82 6.33 11.97 1.42
CA SER A 82 7.55 11.76 2.21
C SER A 82 8.49 12.91 1.97
N GLU A 83 8.93 13.58 3.07
CA GLU A 83 9.87 14.72 3.03
C GLU A 83 9.41 15.84 2.10
N LEU A 84 8.12 15.88 1.88
CA LEU A 84 7.51 16.87 1.01
C LEU A 84 7.49 18.24 1.70
N PRO A 85 7.95 19.33 1.04
CA PRO A 85 7.81 20.66 1.56
C PRO A 85 6.36 21.04 1.80
N VAL A 86 6.03 21.42 3.03
CA VAL A 86 4.69 21.84 3.46
C VAL A 86 4.70 23.32 3.77
N TYR A 87 3.74 24.04 3.18
CA TYR A 87 3.59 25.50 3.30
C TYR A 87 2.23 25.82 3.90
N TYR A 88 2.24 26.26 5.16
CA TYR A 88 1.10 26.91 5.78
C TYR A 88 1.20 28.45 5.60
N PRO A 89 0.07 29.16 5.54
CA PRO A 89 0.06 30.62 5.36
C PRO A 89 0.91 31.35 6.41
N GLY A 90 1.88 32.16 5.96
CA GLY A 90 2.75 32.95 6.82
C GLY A 90 3.80 32.16 7.61
N GLU A 91 3.77 30.83 7.57
CA GLU A 91 4.69 29.99 8.32
C GLU A 91 5.92 29.61 7.51
N ARG A 92 7.03 29.36 8.20
CA ARG A 92 8.23 28.81 7.58
C ARG A 92 7.96 27.42 7.04
N VAL A 93 8.56 27.07 5.88
CA VAL A 93 8.48 25.74 5.30
C VAL A 93 9.01 24.68 6.26
N PHE A 94 8.34 23.55 6.28
CA PHE A 94 8.80 22.32 6.97
C PHE A 94 8.51 21.09 6.11
N ALA A 95 9.22 20.00 6.33
CA ALA A 95 9.02 18.75 5.60
C ALA A 95 9.12 17.58 6.59
N PRO A 96 7.99 17.04 7.02
CA PRO A 96 7.96 15.84 7.85
C PRO A 96 8.41 14.62 7.05
N ASP A 97 8.91 13.59 7.74
CA ASP A 97 9.30 12.33 7.11
C ASP A 97 8.15 11.67 6.37
N LEU A 98 6.93 11.75 6.92
CA LEU A 98 5.71 11.32 6.27
C LEU A 98 4.54 12.23 6.66
N ILE A 99 3.76 12.64 5.68
CA ILE A 99 2.46 13.27 5.89
C ILE A 99 1.36 12.42 5.29
N ALA A 100 0.17 12.47 5.89
CA ALA A 100 -1.06 11.93 5.32
C ALA A 100 -2.12 13.04 5.24
N VAL A 101 -2.78 13.14 4.09
CA VAL A 101 -3.96 13.98 3.90
C VAL A 101 -5.05 13.10 3.32
N LEU A 102 -6.16 12.98 4.05
CA LEU A 102 -7.26 12.11 3.70
C LEU A 102 -8.28 12.80 2.81
N ASP A 103 -9.02 11.97 2.06
CA ASP A 103 -10.16 12.41 1.24
C ASP A 103 -9.75 13.44 0.17
N VAL A 104 -8.55 13.26 -0.38
CA VAL A 104 -8.00 14.07 -1.48
C VAL A 104 -7.53 13.17 -2.62
N ASP A 105 -7.43 13.74 -3.82
CA ASP A 105 -6.86 13.06 -4.99
C ASP A 105 -5.36 12.75 -4.74
N PRO A 106 -4.90 11.50 -4.91
CA PRO A 106 -3.53 11.08 -4.64
C PRO A 106 -2.53 11.40 -5.76
N HIS A 107 -2.83 12.33 -6.69
CA HIS A 107 -1.87 12.68 -7.74
C HIS A 107 -0.53 13.18 -7.19
N PRO A 108 0.58 12.98 -7.89
CA PRO A 108 1.90 13.44 -7.46
C PRO A 108 1.97 14.96 -7.26
N ARG A 109 2.66 15.38 -6.19
CA ARG A 109 2.88 16.80 -5.86
C ARG A 109 4.35 17.03 -5.51
N GLU A 110 4.87 18.17 -5.88
CA GLU A 110 6.22 18.61 -5.51
C GLU A 110 6.26 19.34 -4.15
N ARG A 111 5.13 19.80 -3.67
CA ARG A 111 4.92 20.50 -2.40
C ARG A 111 3.46 20.44 -1.98
N TRP A 112 3.20 20.63 -0.70
CA TRP A 112 1.86 20.80 -0.17
C TRP A 112 1.65 22.25 0.28
N ALA A 113 1.02 23.06 -0.56
CA ALA A 113 0.69 24.45 -0.22
C ALA A 113 -0.78 24.52 0.24
N VAL A 114 -1.00 24.68 1.54
CA VAL A 114 -2.33 24.64 2.18
C VAL A 114 -3.29 25.66 1.56
N SER A 115 -2.81 26.85 1.20
CA SER A 115 -3.63 27.87 0.54
C SER A 115 -4.14 27.45 -0.83
N GLN A 116 -3.35 26.69 -1.58
CA GLN A 116 -3.72 26.15 -2.91
C GLN A 116 -4.62 24.94 -2.79
N GLU A 117 -4.22 23.98 -1.95
CA GLU A 117 -4.94 22.72 -1.74
C GLU A 117 -6.25 22.93 -0.95
N LYS A 118 -6.39 24.06 -0.25
CA LYS A 118 -7.51 24.37 0.65
C LYS A 118 -7.71 23.31 1.73
N ARG A 119 -6.65 22.58 2.03
CA ARG A 119 -6.62 21.48 2.98
C ARG A 119 -5.30 21.46 3.73
N GLY A 120 -5.37 21.39 5.07
CA GLY A 120 -4.21 21.15 5.94
C GLY A 120 -3.79 19.70 5.93
N VAL A 121 -2.67 19.41 6.58
CA VAL A 121 -2.19 18.05 6.83
C VAL A 121 -3.03 17.41 7.92
N ASP A 122 -3.48 16.17 7.74
CA ASP A 122 -4.29 15.46 8.73
C ASP A 122 -3.43 14.68 9.74
N LEU A 123 -2.27 14.17 9.31
CA LEU A 123 -1.31 13.48 10.16
C LEU A 123 0.12 13.72 9.69
N ALA A 124 1.02 13.95 10.65
CA ALA A 124 2.46 13.97 10.42
C ALA A 124 3.14 12.84 11.23
N LEU A 125 4.17 12.22 10.65
CA LEU A 125 5.04 11.26 11.32
C LEU A 125 6.48 11.67 11.09
N GLU A 126 7.26 11.73 12.18
CA GLU A 126 8.72 11.96 12.16
C GLU A 126 9.46 10.74 12.70
N ILE A 127 10.64 10.47 12.14
CA ILE A 127 11.52 9.38 12.52
C ILE A 127 12.83 9.98 13.00
N THR A 128 12.99 10.08 14.29
CA THR A 128 14.18 10.69 14.91
C THR A 128 15.28 9.64 15.04
N LEU A 129 16.38 9.79 14.30
CA LEU A 129 17.56 8.92 14.40
C LEU A 129 18.81 9.70 14.80
N HIS A 130 19.06 10.82 14.13
CA HIS A 130 20.19 11.72 14.36
C HIS A 130 19.69 13.16 14.48
N GLY A 131 20.52 14.06 15.01
CA GLY A 131 20.18 15.48 15.16
C GLY A 131 19.63 15.83 16.54
N ASP A 132 18.98 16.99 16.62
CA ASP A 132 18.42 17.52 17.87
C ASP A 132 17.00 16.96 18.13
N PRO A 133 16.84 16.00 19.08
CA PRO A 133 15.54 15.41 19.38
C PRO A 133 14.50 16.43 19.85
N LYS A 134 14.96 17.61 20.35
CA LYS A 134 14.05 18.69 20.73
C LYS A 134 13.29 19.27 19.55
N LYS A 135 13.82 19.14 18.32
CA LYS A 135 13.07 19.54 17.13
C LYS A 135 11.74 18.79 17.07
N ASP A 136 11.77 17.47 17.12
CA ASP A 136 10.61 16.63 16.89
C ASP A 136 9.75 16.45 18.16
N LEU A 137 10.39 16.42 19.35
CA LEU A 137 9.70 16.17 20.61
C LEU A 137 9.20 17.42 21.34
N GLU A 138 9.68 18.61 20.95
CA GLU A 138 9.28 19.88 21.56
C GLU A 138 8.79 20.89 20.53
N ARG A 139 9.64 21.27 19.57
CA ARG A 139 9.32 22.35 18.62
C ARG A 139 8.20 21.99 17.64
N ASN A 140 8.27 20.81 17.02
CA ASN A 140 7.24 20.33 16.11
C ASN A 140 5.93 20.05 16.83
N VAL A 141 5.96 19.57 18.06
CA VAL A 141 4.76 19.38 18.90
C VAL A 141 3.98 20.70 19.06
N VAL A 142 4.67 21.78 19.38
CA VAL A 142 4.04 23.11 19.52
C VAL A 142 3.62 23.66 18.15
N LEU A 143 4.48 23.56 17.15
CA LEU A 143 4.22 24.08 15.81
C LEU A 143 3.00 23.39 15.18
N PHE A 144 2.99 22.07 15.15
CA PHE A 144 1.94 21.31 14.47
C PHE A 144 0.59 21.42 15.17
N ALA A 145 0.58 21.51 16.51
CA ALA A 145 -0.64 21.81 17.24
C ALA A 145 -1.20 23.20 16.87
N ARG A 146 -0.34 24.23 16.81
CA ARG A 146 -0.73 25.59 16.41
C ARG A 146 -1.25 25.63 14.96
N LEU A 147 -0.69 24.82 14.06
CA LEU A 147 -1.12 24.71 12.68
C LEU A 147 -2.40 23.90 12.50
N GLY A 148 -2.92 23.31 13.57
CA GLY A 148 -4.14 22.53 13.55
C GLY A 148 -4.01 21.15 12.93
N ILE A 149 -2.80 20.56 12.90
CA ILE A 149 -2.58 19.18 12.42
C ILE A 149 -3.21 18.23 13.47
N PRO A 150 -4.21 17.40 13.10
CA PRO A 150 -4.97 16.63 14.07
C PRO A 150 -4.18 15.59 14.84
N GLU A 151 -3.24 14.90 14.18
CA GLU A 151 -2.39 13.88 14.83
C GLU A 151 -0.93 14.00 14.42
N TYR A 152 -0.06 13.79 15.38
CA TYR A 152 1.38 13.80 15.20
C TYR A 152 2.01 12.60 15.89
N PHE A 153 2.84 11.86 15.17
CA PHE A 153 3.57 10.71 15.69
C PHE A 153 5.07 10.92 15.56
N VAL A 154 5.83 10.45 16.53
CA VAL A 154 7.29 10.44 16.53
C VAL A 154 7.78 9.03 16.81
N LEU A 155 8.50 8.44 15.87
CA LEU A 155 9.30 7.26 16.08
C LEU A 155 10.72 7.68 16.48
N ASP A 156 11.05 7.59 17.75
CA ASP A 156 12.45 7.70 18.18
C ASP A 156 13.17 6.37 17.96
N ALA A 157 13.85 6.26 16.81
CA ALA A 157 14.55 5.05 16.41
C ALA A 157 15.83 4.77 17.23
N ARG A 158 16.31 5.74 18.04
CA ARG A 158 17.46 5.58 18.93
C ARG A 158 17.06 4.83 20.19
N THR A 159 15.90 5.17 20.74
CA THR A 159 15.38 4.61 21.99
C THR A 159 14.31 3.55 21.76
N SER A 160 13.97 3.27 20.50
CA SER A 160 12.88 2.36 20.10
C SER A 160 11.57 2.73 20.81
N ARG A 161 11.15 3.99 20.68
CA ARG A 161 9.92 4.50 21.28
C ARG A 161 9.04 5.12 20.21
N LEU A 162 7.74 4.80 20.27
CA LEU A 162 6.71 5.50 19.50
C LEU A 162 5.94 6.42 20.46
N ILE A 163 5.75 7.66 20.06
CA ILE A 163 5.00 8.67 20.81
C ILE A 163 3.94 9.21 19.87
N GLY A 164 2.70 9.30 20.32
CA GLY A 164 1.60 9.87 19.55
C GLY A 164 0.99 11.06 20.30
N TYR A 165 0.57 12.05 19.53
CA TYR A 165 -0.11 13.25 20.00
C TYR A 165 -1.39 13.45 19.21
N ARG A 166 -2.42 13.97 19.89
CA ARG A 166 -3.70 14.30 19.27
C ARG A 166 -4.14 15.70 19.68
N LEU A 167 -4.63 16.44 18.70
CA LEU A 167 -5.26 17.73 18.89
C LEU A 167 -6.78 17.53 18.98
N ALA A 168 -7.38 17.99 20.09
CA ALA A 168 -8.82 18.00 20.17
C ALA A 168 -9.40 19.18 19.36
N PRO A 169 -10.61 19.08 18.84
CA PRO A 169 -11.26 20.17 18.12
C PRO A 169 -11.33 21.44 18.97
N GLY A 170 -10.78 22.54 18.47
CA GLY A 170 -10.73 23.84 19.15
C GLY A 170 -9.54 24.04 20.08
N ASP A 171 -8.73 23.02 20.32
CA ASP A 171 -7.51 23.14 21.11
C ASP A 171 -6.35 23.70 20.26
N SER A 172 -5.36 24.29 20.94
CA SER A 172 -4.09 24.75 20.36
C SER A 172 -2.88 23.98 20.88
N THR A 173 -3.12 22.95 21.71
CA THR A 173 -2.09 22.12 22.32
C THR A 173 -2.44 20.64 22.18
N TYR A 174 -1.43 19.83 21.91
CA TYR A 174 -1.59 18.40 21.83
C TYR A 174 -1.76 17.74 23.21
N THR A 175 -2.57 16.68 23.22
CA THR A 175 -2.61 15.70 24.31
C THR A 175 -1.91 14.40 23.85
N PRO A 176 -1.11 13.76 24.71
CA PRO A 176 -0.50 12.48 24.38
C PRO A 176 -1.55 11.40 24.11
N ILE A 177 -1.35 10.58 23.10
CA ILE A 177 -2.13 9.37 22.86
C ILE A 177 -1.57 8.27 23.76
N VAL A 178 -2.37 7.80 24.71
CA VAL A 178 -1.98 6.72 25.63
C VAL A 178 -2.17 5.37 24.93
N PRO A 179 -1.11 4.57 24.77
CA PRO A 179 -1.23 3.27 24.14
C PRO A 179 -2.07 2.28 24.96
N GLN A 180 -2.86 1.47 24.27
CA GLN A 180 -3.63 0.38 24.84
C GLN A 180 -3.02 -0.95 24.37
N GLY A 181 -2.50 -1.76 25.29
CA GLY A 181 -1.84 -3.02 24.91
C GLY A 181 -0.67 -2.86 23.93
N GLY A 182 0.09 -1.75 24.04
CA GLY A 182 1.21 -1.45 23.13
C GLY A 182 0.80 -0.88 21.77
N ARG A 183 -0.46 -0.45 21.61
CA ARG A 183 -0.98 0.13 20.38
C ARG A 183 -1.49 1.56 20.59
N TRP A 184 -1.17 2.44 19.67
CA TRP A 184 -1.63 3.83 19.62
C TRP A 184 -2.73 3.94 18.59
N THR A 185 -3.95 4.21 19.00
CA THR A 185 -5.08 4.37 18.06
C THR A 185 -5.03 5.73 17.39
N SER A 186 -4.86 5.75 16.06
CA SER A 186 -5.05 6.94 15.23
C SER A 186 -6.51 7.06 14.84
N LYS A 187 -7.16 8.15 15.26
CA LYS A 187 -8.53 8.48 14.83
C LYS A 187 -8.55 9.01 13.39
N VAL A 188 -7.48 9.66 12.97
CA VAL A 188 -7.31 10.17 11.60
C VAL A 188 -7.29 9.02 10.61
N LEU A 189 -6.42 8.04 10.83
CA LEU A 189 -6.27 6.91 9.91
C LEU A 189 -7.38 5.85 10.09
N GLY A 190 -8.02 5.78 11.26
CA GLY A 190 -8.89 4.67 11.63
C GLY A 190 -8.11 3.36 11.86
N LEU A 191 -6.85 3.47 12.24
CA LEU A 191 -5.91 2.35 12.43
C LEU A 191 -5.22 2.46 13.77
N ASP A 192 -4.76 1.32 14.28
CA ASP A 192 -3.83 1.28 15.40
C ASP A 192 -2.39 1.22 14.89
N LEU A 193 -1.49 1.93 15.56
CA LEU A 193 -0.06 1.91 15.33
C LEU A 193 0.62 1.10 16.43
N SER A 194 1.61 0.30 16.09
CA SER A 194 2.48 -0.40 17.04
C SER A 194 3.93 -0.24 16.61
N LEU A 195 4.85 -0.40 17.55
CA LEU A 195 6.28 -0.44 17.25
C LEU A 195 6.75 -1.90 17.20
N GLU A 196 7.14 -2.35 16.03
CA GLU A 196 7.63 -3.72 15.80
C GLU A 196 8.95 -3.69 15.04
N ALA A 197 9.97 -4.36 15.56
CA ALA A 197 11.30 -4.44 14.95
C ALA A 197 11.88 -3.06 14.52
N GLY A 198 11.68 -2.03 15.36
CA GLY A 198 12.21 -0.67 15.14
C GLY A 198 11.44 0.16 14.10
N ARG A 199 10.26 -0.25 13.68
CA ARG A 199 9.41 0.46 12.72
C ARG A 199 7.96 0.53 13.16
N VAL A 200 7.22 1.46 12.61
CA VAL A 200 5.76 1.56 12.84
C VAL A 200 5.05 0.51 12.00
N ARG A 201 4.24 -0.31 12.66
CA ARG A 201 3.29 -1.24 12.03
C ARG A 201 1.88 -0.70 12.23
N PHE A 202 1.05 -0.85 11.23
CA PHE A 202 -0.34 -0.43 11.25
C PHE A 202 -1.25 -1.65 11.34
N PHE A 203 -2.35 -1.50 12.07
CA PHE A 203 -3.34 -2.55 12.29
C PHE A 203 -4.75 -2.03 12.03
N HIS A 204 -5.55 -2.84 11.36
CA HIS A 204 -6.99 -2.68 11.31
C HIS A 204 -7.64 -3.75 12.19
N GLY A 205 -8.14 -3.35 13.36
CA GLY A 205 -8.53 -4.28 14.42
C GLY A 205 -7.35 -5.13 14.89
N SER A 206 -7.48 -6.45 14.84
CA SER A 206 -6.39 -7.38 15.22
C SER A 206 -5.37 -7.64 14.10
N ALA A 207 -5.72 -7.35 12.84
CA ALA A 207 -4.90 -7.69 11.69
C ALA A 207 -3.87 -6.60 11.37
N ALA A 208 -2.59 -6.98 11.28
CA ALA A 208 -1.56 -6.11 10.76
C ALA A 208 -1.79 -5.82 9.27
N LEU A 209 -1.55 -4.58 8.85
CA LEU A 209 -1.49 -4.27 7.43
C LEU A 209 -0.29 -4.98 6.81
N PRO A 210 -0.46 -5.71 5.70
CA PRO A 210 0.64 -6.43 5.08
C PRO A 210 1.66 -5.47 4.49
N GLU A 211 2.95 -5.78 4.64
CA GLU A 211 4.03 -5.13 3.93
C GLU A 211 4.20 -5.75 2.53
N ALA A 212 4.75 -5.00 1.57
CA ALA A 212 4.94 -5.48 0.20
C ALA A 212 5.75 -6.79 0.14
N SER A 213 6.81 -6.91 0.95
CA SER A 213 7.61 -8.13 1.05
C SER A 213 6.82 -9.34 1.55
N GLU A 214 5.92 -9.15 2.52
CA GLU A 214 5.06 -10.20 3.05
C GLU A 214 4.05 -10.68 1.99
N LEU A 215 3.53 -9.76 1.18
CA LEU A 215 2.63 -10.08 0.08
C LEU A 215 3.35 -10.85 -1.04
N ILE A 216 4.58 -10.49 -1.38
CA ILE A 216 5.40 -11.17 -2.39
C ILE A 216 5.63 -12.62 -1.96
N VAL A 217 6.15 -12.86 -0.76
CA VAL A 217 6.39 -14.22 -0.23
C VAL A 217 5.11 -15.06 -0.24
N ARG A 218 3.98 -14.46 0.12
CA ARG A 218 2.69 -15.16 0.10
C ARG A 218 2.25 -15.52 -1.32
N LEU A 219 2.44 -14.60 -2.28
CA LEU A 219 2.11 -14.86 -3.68
C LEU A 219 3.01 -15.94 -4.29
N GLU A 220 4.31 -15.92 -3.99
CA GLU A 220 5.26 -16.96 -4.41
C GLU A 220 4.82 -18.32 -3.90
N GLY A 221 4.50 -18.46 -2.60
CA GLY A 221 3.98 -19.70 -2.06
C GLY A 221 2.68 -20.19 -2.71
N MET A 222 1.75 -19.27 -3.03
CA MET A 222 0.52 -19.62 -3.74
C MET A 222 0.79 -20.07 -5.18
N MET A 223 1.77 -19.48 -5.86
CA MET A 223 2.17 -19.88 -7.21
C MET A 223 2.80 -21.28 -7.21
N ASP A 224 3.66 -21.59 -6.24
CA ASP A 224 4.27 -22.91 -6.09
C ASP A 224 3.21 -23.98 -5.85
N ASP A 225 2.24 -23.72 -4.96
CA ASP A 225 1.11 -24.62 -4.70
C ASP A 225 0.27 -24.86 -5.96
N LEU A 226 -0.02 -23.82 -6.73
CA LEU A 226 -0.77 -23.94 -7.99
C LEU A 226 0.02 -24.75 -9.02
N THR A 227 1.31 -24.49 -9.17
CA THR A 227 2.17 -25.24 -10.09
C THR A 227 2.18 -26.74 -9.75
N THR A 228 2.37 -27.06 -8.46
CA THR A 228 2.32 -28.45 -7.99
C THR A 228 0.98 -29.11 -8.28
N ARG A 229 -0.14 -28.40 -8.09
CA ARG A 229 -1.48 -28.91 -8.38
C ARG A 229 -1.70 -29.15 -9.88
N VAL A 230 -1.22 -28.26 -10.74
CA VAL A 230 -1.29 -28.43 -12.20
C VAL A 230 -0.50 -29.67 -12.61
N GLU A 231 0.78 -29.80 -12.18
CA GLU A 231 1.62 -30.95 -12.51
C GLU A 231 1.00 -32.30 -12.05
N THR A 232 0.41 -32.31 -10.84
CA THR A 232 -0.25 -33.54 -10.34
C THR A 232 -1.49 -33.90 -11.15
N THR A 233 -2.27 -32.89 -11.54
CA THR A 233 -3.47 -33.08 -12.37
C THR A 233 -3.10 -33.58 -13.77
N ASP A 234 -2.06 -32.99 -14.38
CA ASP A 234 -1.60 -33.38 -15.71
C ASP A 234 -1.07 -34.82 -15.71
N ARG A 235 -0.29 -35.21 -14.68
CA ARG A 235 0.14 -36.64 -14.53
C ARG A 235 -1.02 -37.58 -14.40
N ALA A 236 -2.00 -37.24 -13.56
CA ALA A 236 -3.19 -38.08 -13.39
C ALA A 236 -4.00 -38.21 -14.69
N ARG A 237 -4.08 -37.13 -15.48
CA ARG A 237 -4.72 -37.14 -16.78
C ARG A 237 -3.98 -38.05 -17.79
N GLU A 238 -2.66 -37.91 -17.86
CA GLU A 238 -1.84 -38.75 -18.74
C GLU A 238 -1.95 -40.24 -18.37
N GLU A 239 -1.98 -40.56 -17.08
CA GLU A 239 -2.18 -41.94 -16.61
C GLU A 239 -3.58 -42.49 -16.98
N ALA A 240 -4.61 -41.68 -16.81
CA ALA A 240 -5.97 -42.02 -17.21
C ALA A 240 -6.11 -42.22 -18.73
N ASP A 241 -5.49 -41.37 -19.52
CA ASP A 241 -5.50 -41.45 -20.99
C ASP A 241 -4.78 -42.75 -21.45
N ARG A 242 -3.61 -43.11 -20.85
CA ARG A 242 -2.90 -44.36 -21.12
C ARG A 242 -3.74 -45.58 -20.75
N ALA A 243 -4.35 -45.55 -19.56
CA ALA A 243 -5.22 -46.67 -19.12
C ALA A 243 -6.43 -46.85 -20.05
N ARG A 244 -6.98 -45.77 -20.56
CA ARG A 244 -8.08 -45.82 -21.55
C ARG A 244 -7.63 -46.43 -22.87
N GLU A 245 -6.47 -45.97 -23.40
CA GLU A 245 -5.92 -46.55 -24.63
C GLU A 245 -5.63 -48.06 -24.51
N GLU A 246 -5.10 -48.52 -23.34
CA GLU A 246 -4.87 -49.92 -23.07
C GLU A 246 -6.18 -50.74 -23.01
N ALA A 247 -7.20 -50.17 -22.34
CA ALA A 247 -8.52 -50.81 -22.28
C ALA A 247 -9.20 -50.87 -23.65
N ASP A 248 -9.08 -49.85 -24.49
CA ASP A 248 -9.64 -49.87 -25.84
C ASP A 248 -8.92 -50.90 -26.73
N ARG A 249 -7.57 -51.05 -26.65
CA ARG A 249 -6.82 -52.10 -27.33
C ARG A 249 -7.21 -53.51 -26.88
N ALA A 250 -7.32 -53.70 -25.57
CA ALA A 250 -7.75 -55.03 -25.03
C ALA A 250 -9.17 -55.39 -25.48
N ARG A 251 -10.06 -54.41 -25.59
CA ARG A 251 -11.41 -54.59 -26.11
C ARG A 251 -11.42 -55.00 -27.58
N GLU A 252 -10.64 -54.30 -28.43
CA GLU A 252 -10.51 -54.62 -29.85
C GLU A 252 -9.93 -56.05 -30.07
N GLU A 253 -8.93 -56.47 -29.27
CA GLU A 253 -8.37 -57.83 -29.29
C GLU A 253 -9.40 -58.86 -28.89
N ALA A 254 -10.18 -58.61 -27.85
CA ALA A 254 -11.24 -59.51 -27.40
C ALA A 254 -12.35 -59.65 -28.43
N ASP A 255 -12.77 -58.55 -29.09
CA ASP A 255 -13.78 -58.58 -30.13
C ASP A 255 -13.28 -59.38 -31.36
N ARG A 256 -12.01 -59.19 -31.81
CA ARG A 256 -11.40 -59.99 -32.89
C ARG A 256 -11.34 -61.49 -32.53
N ALA A 257 -10.90 -61.81 -31.31
CA ALA A 257 -10.85 -63.18 -30.85
C ALA A 257 -12.26 -63.87 -30.83
N ARG A 258 -13.28 -63.08 -30.45
CA ARG A 258 -14.67 -63.53 -30.50
C ARG A 258 -15.15 -63.79 -31.91
N GLU A 259 -14.92 -62.87 -32.86
CA GLU A 259 -15.27 -63.01 -34.24
C GLU A 259 -14.60 -64.27 -34.88
N GLU A 260 -13.29 -64.47 -34.59
CA GLU A 260 -12.56 -65.65 -35.07
C GLU A 260 -13.12 -66.94 -34.48
N ALA A 261 -13.48 -66.91 -33.19
CA ALA A 261 -14.10 -68.07 -32.53
C ALA A 261 -15.49 -68.45 -33.14
N GLU A 262 -16.32 -67.42 -33.38
CA GLU A 262 -17.64 -67.56 -33.99
C GLU A 262 -17.51 -68.13 -35.41
N ALA A 263 -16.60 -67.57 -36.24
CA ALA A 263 -16.32 -68.03 -37.61
C ALA A 263 -15.74 -69.48 -37.63
N ARG A 264 -14.97 -69.84 -36.58
CA ARG A 264 -14.48 -71.20 -36.41
C ARG A 264 -15.62 -72.20 -36.04
N ALA A 265 -16.49 -71.76 -35.12
CA ALA A 265 -17.67 -72.55 -34.75
C ALA A 265 -18.62 -72.80 -35.91
N GLU A 266 -18.90 -71.73 -36.72
CA GLU A 266 -19.71 -71.88 -37.95
C GLU A 266 -19.12 -72.86 -38.93
N ARG A 267 -17.80 -72.78 -39.18
CA ARG A 267 -17.09 -73.70 -40.08
C ARG A 267 -17.19 -75.18 -39.58
N LEU A 268 -17.05 -75.40 -38.30
CA LEU A 268 -17.19 -76.74 -37.68
C LEU A 268 -18.63 -77.22 -37.75
N ALA A 269 -19.62 -76.41 -37.51
CA ALA A 269 -21.04 -76.70 -37.61
C ALA A 269 -21.41 -77.08 -39.06
N GLN A 270 -20.90 -76.36 -40.07
CA GLN A 270 -21.09 -76.71 -41.49
C GLN A 270 -20.47 -78.05 -41.84
N ARG A 271 -19.27 -78.35 -41.32
CA ARG A 271 -18.57 -79.64 -41.57
C ARG A 271 -19.29 -80.79 -40.92
N LEU A 272 -19.88 -80.62 -39.72
CA LEU A 272 -20.70 -81.63 -39.07
C LEU A 272 -21.97 -81.91 -39.87
N ARG A 273 -22.65 -80.90 -40.39
CA ARG A 273 -23.82 -81.06 -41.30
C ARG A 273 -23.48 -81.84 -42.59
N GLU A 274 -22.30 -81.56 -43.20
CA GLU A 274 -21.82 -82.28 -44.37
C GLU A 274 -21.55 -83.75 -44.07
N LEU A 275 -21.22 -84.12 -42.81
CA LEU A 275 -21.00 -85.44 -42.34
C LEU A 275 -22.27 -86.16 -41.84
N GLY A 276 -23.44 -85.47 -41.96
CA GLY A 276 -24.74 -86.06 -41.53
C GLY A 276 -24.99 -86.04 -40.03
N VAL A 277 -24.21 -85.22 -39.29
CA VAL A 277 -24.37 -85.02 -37.86
C VAL A 277 -24.98 -83.62 -37.58
N ASP A 278 -26.08 -83.59 -36.83
CA ASP A 278 -26.68 -82.32 -36.48
C ASP A 278 -25.88 -81.67 -35.31
N PRO A 279 -25.29 -80.48 -35.46
CA PRO A 279 -24.49 -79.84 -34.45
C PRO A 279 -25.32 -79.45 -33.19
N ASP A 280 -26.63 -79.36 -33.28
CA ASP A 280 -27.54 -78.98 -32.18
C ASP A 280 -28.12 -80.13 -31.40
N ASP A 281 -27.74 -81.39 -31.76
CA ASP A 281 -28.22 -82.63 -31.18
C ASP A 281 -27.26 -83.20 -30.12
N THR A 282 -26.37 -82.40 -29.52
CA THR A 282 -25.43 -82.77 -28.43
C THR A 282 -25.79 -81.93 -27.19
#